data_455085169a252e53eb0812098130a3f2
#
_entry.id   455085169a252e53eb0812098130a3f2
#
_cell.length_a   1.000
_cell.length_b   1.000
_cell.length_c   1.000
_cell.angle_alpha   90.00
_cell.angle_beta   90.00
_cell.angle_gamma   90.00
#
_symmetry.space_group_name_H-M   'P 1'
#
loop_
_entity.id
_entity.type
_entity.pdbx_description
1 polymer ?
#
loop_
_entity_poly.entity_id
_entity_poly.type
_entity_poly.pdbx_seq_one_letter_code
_entity_poly.pdbx_strand_id
1 'polypeptide(L)'
;MKKLLSIIFLLQTVLLQAQESEFRQHIGYLASDSLHGRLVGSADDSLSATYIRRELAFFGYQPLAHNGWQSFNYTLGRAVSDQSQQKISSRNVTMMLPAGKQPATESIVLGAHFDHIGMGGKNSGSRKPDTSAVHYGADDNASGVAMVLALAKELSDQKSQLQRNIVVVMFGAEEQGLIGAKHFIEHPPAEIGKIVMMFNFDMVGRLDSTKLLQVHGTKTFVEAEQLLNNVTLNRNELQLQLSGGGYGPSDHLAFYAAKIPVLYFTTGIHYDYHTPEDNIDKINFQGMTTILNFARSIVTQIAEAEEAPTFQEAGDSEPVRTHGAFKVTLGLVPDFNAIYEGPGMRADFITEGKPAHKAGLKNGDIILEINGTEIKNIDDYMKQLGVLESGSTINVKVKRGEQILFFIVQLQ
;
A
#
# COMPACT_ATOMS: atom_id res chain seq x y z
N MET A 1 26.05 32.09 19.53
CA MET A 1 25.46 30.73 19.65
C MET A 1 23.96 30.73 19.93
N LYS A 2 23.45 31.30 21.04
CA LYS A 2 22.00 31.26 21.37
C LYS A 2 21.07 31.81 20.26
N LYS A 3 21.40 32.94 19.62
CA LYS A 3 20.63 33.50 18.50
C LYS A 3 20.64 32.61 17.26
N LEU A 4 21.74 31.94 16.94
CA LEU A 4 21.86 31.04 15.80
C LEU A 4 21.02 29.77 16.04
N LEU A 5 21.08 29.21 17.25
CA LEU A 5 20.23 28.07 17.67
C LEU A 5 18.74 28.41 17.61
N SER A 6 18.34 29.63 18.03
CA SER A 6 16.94 30.06 17.95
C SER A 6 16.46 30.23 16.51
N ILE A 7 17.32 30.70 15.58
CA ILE A 7 16.99 30.83 14.15
C ILE A 7 16.86 29.46 13.51
N ILE A 8 17.77 28.52 13.82
CA ILE A 8 17.70 27.13 13.31
C ILE A 8 16.42 26.45 13.80
N PHE A 9 16.08 26.58 15.08
CA PHE A 9 14.86 26.03 15.64
C PHE A 9 13.59 26.63 15.00
N LEU A 10 13.56 27.95 14.77
CA LEU A 10 12.45 28.61 14.09
C LEU A 10 12.30 28.15 12.65
N LEU A 11 13.40 27.99 11.91
CA LEU A 11 13.39 27.45 10.54
C LEU A 11 12.88 26.02 10.48
N GLN A 12 13.29 25.17 11.41
CA GLN A 12 12.81 23.78 11.49
C GLN A 12 11.29 23.72 11.77
N THR A 13 10.78 24.55 12.68
CA THR A 13 9.34 24.58 12.96
C THR A 13 8.52 25.07 11.78
N VAL A 14 9.00 26.04 11.02
CA VAL A 14 8.34 26.54 9.80
C VAL A 14 8.31 25.48 8.70
N LEU A 15 9.41 24.75 8.51
CA LEU A 15 9.49 23.64 7.54
C LEU A 15 8.53 22.50 7.90
N LEU A 16 8.48 22.10 9.15
CA LEU A 16 7.55 21.06 9.63
C LEU A 16 6.09 21.46 9.40
N GLN A 17 5.72 22.71 9.72
CA GLN A 17 4.37 23.21 9.48
C GLN A 17 4.02 23.28 7.99
N ALA A 18 4.99 23.58 7.12
CA ALA A 18 4.79 23.61 5.68
C ALA A 18 4.50 22.18 5.13
N GLN A 19 5.24 21.17 5.56
CA GLN A 19 5.04 19.77 5.16
C GLN A 19 3.68 19.24 5.65
N GLU A 20 3.29 19.50 6.90
CA GLU A 20 1.98 19.12 7.40
C GLU A 20 0.84 19.80 6.62
N SER A 21 1.00 21.07 6.27
CA SER A 21 0.03 21.82 5.45
C SER A 21 -0.13 21.20 4.05
N GLU A 22 0.97 20.73 3.44
CA GLU A 22 0.95 20.09 2.15
C GLU A 22 0.23 18.74 2.19
N PHE A 23 0.52 17.90 3.17
CA PHE A 23 -0.23 16.67 3.40
C PHE A 23 -1.72 16.91 3.59
N ARG A 24 -2.09 17.91 4.42
CA ARG A 24 -3.50 18.30 4.63
C ARG A 24 -4.18 18.71 3.34
N GLN A 25 -3.49 19.44 2.47
CA GLN A 25 -4.02 19.84 1.17
C GLN A 25 -4.31 18.65 0.28
N HIS A 26 -3.34 17.73 0.11
CA HIS A 26 -3.49 16.58 -0.78
C HIS A 26 -4.52 15.60 -0.26
N ILE A 27 -4.44 15.22 1.01
CA ILE A 27 -5.40 14.29 1.62
C ILE A 27 -6.79 14.93 1.70
N GLY A 28 -6.87 16.24 2.07
CA GLY A 28 -8.13 16.98 2.13
C GLY A 28 -8.87 17.05 0.80
N TYR A 29 -8.14 17.09 -0.31
CA TYR A 29 -8.76 16.99 -1.63
C TYR A 29 -9.16 15.56 -1.97
N LEU A 30 -8.22 14.60 -1.88
CA LEU A 30 -8.44 13.22 -2.29
C LEU A 30 -9.50 12.50 -1.43
N ALA A 31 -9.53 12.76 -0.13
CA ALA A 31 -10.50 12.19 0.81
C ALA A 31 -11.67 13.14 1.09
N SER A 32 -12.06 13.99 0.11
CA SER A 32 -13.18 14.91 0.26
C SER A 32 -14.51 14.26 -0.12
N ASP A 33 -15.61 14.84 0.40
CA ASP A 33 -16.97 14.47 0.00
C ASP A 33 -17.18 14.53 -1.52
N SER A 34 -16.54 15.52 -2.19
CA SER A 34 -16.71 15.77 -3.63
C SER A 34 -16.16 14.66 -4.54
N LEU A 35 -15.30 13.79 -4.02
CA LEU A 35 -14.73 12.66 -4.75
C LEU A 35 -15.39 11.31 -4.41
N HIS A 36 -16.44 11.31 -3.57
CA HIS A 36 -17.30 10.15 -3.26
C HIS A 36 -16.53 8.83 -3.10
N GLY A 37 -15.31 8.88 -2.51
CA GLY A 37 -14.48 7.71 -2.26
C GLY A 37 -13.79 7.14 -3.52
N ARG A 38 -13.60 7.92 -4.57
CA ARG A 38 -12.70 7.64 -5.72
C ARG A 38 -12.87 6.26 -6.34
N LEU A 39 -14.12 5.79 -6.46
CA LEU A 39 -14.38 4.45 -7.02
C LEU A 39 -13.78 4.33 -8.42
N VAL A 40 -13.02 3.30 -8.65
CA VAL A 40 -12.38 3.01 -9.93
C VAL A 40 -13.37 3.05 -11.10
N GLY A 41 -12.98 3.73 -12.19
CA GLY A 41 -13.80 3.91 -13.39
C GLY A 41 -14.89 4.96 -13.28
N SER A 42 -15.02 5.65 -12.14
CA SER A 42 -15.94 6.78 -11.95
C SER A 42 -15.36 8.10 -12.48
N ALA A 43 -16.19 9.14 -12.51
CA ALA A 43 -15.73 10.49 -12.76
C ALA A 43 -14.75 10.97 -11.67
N ASP A 44 -14.96 10.56 -10.43
CA ASP A 44 -14.19 10.95 -9.27
C ASP A 44 -12.78 10.32 -9.27
N ASP A 45 -12.66 9.05 -9.74
CA ASP A 45 -11.40 8.42 -10.09
C ASP A 45 -10.60 9.26 -11.10
N SER A 46 -11.27 9.71 -12.16
CA SER A 46 -10.67 10.56 -13.19
C SER A 46 -10.25 11.95 -12.68
N LEU A 47 -11.04 12.54 -11.79
CA LEU A 47 -10.71 13.82 -11.14
C LEU A 47 -9.50 13.68 -10.23
N SER A 48 -9.42 12.61 -9.45
CA SER A 48 -8.28 12.27 -8.59
C SER A 48 -7.00 12.11 -9.39
N ALA A 49 -7.04 11.32 -10.46
CA ALA A 49 -5.91 11.13 -11.37
C ALA A 49 -5.46 12.46 -12.01
N THR A 50 -6.42 13.31 -12.42
CA THR A 50 -6.12 14.61 -13.02
C THR A 50 -5.46 15.56 -12.02
N TYR A 51 -5.93 15.58 -10.78
CA TYR A 51 -5.31 16.34 -9.70
C TYR A 51 -3.86 15.91 -9.49
N ILE A 52 -3.61 14.63 -9.30
CA ILE A 52 -2.27 14.08 -9.06
C ILE A 52 -1.31 14.42 -10.20
N ARG A 53 -1.74 14.22 -11.45
CA ARG A 53 -0.95 14.55 -12.62
C ARG A 53 -0.59 16.04 -12.68
N ARG A 54 -1.52 16.93 -12.34
CA ARG A 54 -1.28 18.37 -12.28
C ARG A 54 -0.23 18.75 -11.24
N GLU A 55 -0.32 18.18 -10.04
CA GLU A 55 0.66 18.44 -8.97
C GLU A 55 2.07 17.97 -9.39
N LEU A 56 2.20 16.77 -9.96
CA LEU A 56 3.48 16.27 -10.47
C LEU A 56 4.05 17.13 -11.60
N ALA A 57 3.21 17.62 -12.52
CA ALA A 57 3.62 18.53 -13.56
C ALA A 57 4.11 19.88 -12.98
N PHE A 58 3.46 20.36 -11.92
CA PHE A 58 3.88 21.58 -11.21
C PHE A 58 5.26 21.40 -10.55
N PHE A 59 5.60 20.19 -10.07
CA PHE A 59 6.93 19.86 -9.54
C PHE A 59 7.98 19.60 -10.65
N GLY A 60 7.63 19.77 -11.93
CA GLY A 60 8.55 19.63 -13.05
C GLY A 60 8.70 18.21 -13.59
N TYR A 61 7.86 17.27 -13.18
CA TYR A 61 7.79 15.94 -13.75
C TYR A 61 7.17 16.00 -15.15
N GLN A 62 7.76 15.28 -16.09
CA GLN A 62 7.30 15.19 -17.47
C GLN A 62 6.34 14.01 -17.62
N PRO A 63 5.24 14.17 -18.40
CA PRO A 63 4.34 13.05 -18.66
C PRO A 63 5.04 11.99 -19.52
N LEU A 64 4.93 10.75 -19.14
CA LEU A 64 5.27 9.59 -19.97
C LEU A 64 4.17 9.35 -21.01
N ALA A 65 4.30 8.31 -21.81
CA ALA A 65 3.39 7.98 -22.92
C ALA A 65 1.94 8.46 -22.75
N HIS A 66 1.25 8.81 -23.86
CA HIS A 66 -0.14 9.29 -23.84
C HIS A 66 -0.41 10.45 -22.84
N ASN A 67 0.52 11.39 -22.73
CA ASN A 67 0.39 12.57 -21.85
C ASN A 67 0.27 12.22 -20.36
N GLY A 68 0.97 11.16 -19.92
CA GLY A 68 1.01 10.70 -18.53
C GLY A 68 -0.13 9.77 -18.13
N TRP A 69 -0.94 9.33 -19.10
CA TRP A 69 -2.02 8.38 -18.89
C TRP A 69 -1.64 7.00 -19.42
N GLN A 70 -1.65 6.00 -18.55
CA GLN A 70 -1.56 4.61 -18.95
C GLN A 70 -2.92 3.96 -18.72
N SER A 71 -3.79 4.02 -19.73
CA SER A 71 -5.16 3.53 -19.66
C SER A 71 -5.23 2.03 -19.88
N PHE A 72 -6.10 1.36 -19.14
CA PHE A 72 -6.38 -0.07 -19.27
C PHE A 72 -7.85 -0.38 -19.04
N ASN A 73 -8.25 -1.57 -19.50
CA ASN A 73 -9.59 -2.08 -19.28
C ASN A 73 -9.49 -3.43 -18.56
N TYR A 74 -10.39 -3.68 -17.65
CA TYR A 74 -10.50 -4.97 -16.99
C TYR A 74 -11.97 -5.36 -16.83
N THR A 75 -12.19 -6.63 -16.55
CA THR A 75 -13.54 -7.17 -16.35
C THR A 75 -13.64 -7.55 -14.88
N LEU A 76 -14.66 -7.02 -14.19
CA LEU A 76 -14.98 -7.49 -12.85
C LEU A 76 -15.37 -8.96 -12.90
N GLY A 77 -14.49 -9.81 -12.35
CA GLY A 77 -14.74 -11.23 -12.23
C GLY A 77 -15.81 -11.49 -11.17
N ARG A 78 -17.07 -11.61 -11.58
CA ARG A 78 -18.12 -12.19 -10.77
C ARG A 78 -18.62 -13.47 -11.40
N ALA A 79 -18.78 -14.48 -10.53
CA ALA A 79 -19.43 -15.79 -10.70
C ALA A 79 -19.83 -16.20 -12.12
N VAL A 80 -19.43 -17.38 -12.49
CA VAL A 80 -19.66 -18.11 -13.75
C VAL A 80 -21.12 -18.10 -14.30
N SER A 81 -22.07 -17.49 -13.61
CA SER A 81 -23.50 -17.50 -13.95
C SER A 81 -24.07 -16.17 -14.44
N ASP A 82 -23.33 -15.05 -14.41
CA ASP A 82 -23.87 -13.77 -14.85
C ASP A 82 -23.24 -13.34 -16.19
N GLN A 83 -24.06 -13.30 -17.23
CA GLN A 83 -23.65 -12.92 -18.60
C GLN A 83 -23.34 -11.42 -18.77
N SER A 84 -23.47 -10.60 -17.74
CA SER A 84 -23.11 -9.19 -17.73
C SER A 84 -21.70 -8.96 -17.16
N GLN A 85 -20.68 -9.32 -17.92
CA GLN A 85 -19.30 -8.91 -17.60
C GLN A 85 -19.19 -7.39 -17.78
N GLN A 86 -19.21 -6.65 -16.68
CA GLN A 86 -19.00 -5.20 -16.75
C GLN A 86 -17.53 -4.90 -17.02
N LYS A 87 -17.26 -4.35 -18.21
CA LYS A 87 -15.94 -3.85 -18.58
C LYS A 87 -15.75 -2.48 -17.93
N ILE A 88 -14.71 -2.35 -17.10
CA ILE A 88 -14.34 -1.11 -16.42
C ILE A 88 -13.07 -0.57 -17.08
N SER A 89 -13.05 0.73 -17.33
CA SER A 89 -11.86 1.45 -17.78
C SER A 89 -11.25 2.21 -16.61
N SER A 90 -9.95 2.08 -16.41
CA SER A 90 -9.18 2.87 -15.46
C SER A 90 -7.83 3.26 -16.06
N ARG A 91 -6.97 3.85 -15.25
CA ARG A 91 -5.64 4.33 -15.69
C ARG A 91 -4.67 4.41 -14.54
N ASN A 92 -3.38 4.30 -14.86
CA ASN A 92 -2.32 4.80 -14.02
C ASN A 92 -1.95 6.23 -14.43
N VAL A 93 -1.48 7.04 -13.48
CA VAL A 93 -0.78 8.30 -13.75
C VAL A 93 0.71 7.99 -13.79
N THR A 94 1.39 8.27 -14.90
CA THR A 94 2.80 7.96 -15.09
C THR A 94 3.58 9.20 -15.48
N MET A 95 4.46 9.66 -14.59
CA MET A 95 5.24 10.89 -14.75
C MET A 95 6.70 10.62 -14.41
N MET A 96 7.63 11.33 -15.04
CA MET A 96 9.07 11.13 -14.84
C MET A 96 9.81 12.44 -14.61
N LEU A 97 10.68 12.45 -13.62
CA LEU A 97 11.74 13.43 -13.45
C LEU A 97 13.03 12.82 -14.02
N PRO A 98 13.54 13.30 -15.16
CA PRO A 98 14.80 12.80 -15.70
C PRO A 98 15.96 13.12 -14.77
N ALA A 99 16.93 12.22 -14.67
CA ALA A 99 18.16 12.44 -13.92
C ALA A 99 18.89 13.72 -14.37
N GLY A 100 19.54 14.38 -13.43
CA GLY A 100 20.18 15.68 -13.71
C GLY A 100 21.64 15.57 -14.14
N LYS A 101 22.37 14.51 -13.74
CA LYS A 101 23.81 14.39 -14.01
C LYS A 101 24.12 14.02 -15.46
N GLN A 102 23.33 13.13 -16.05
CA GLN A 102 23.42 12.70 -17.45
C GLN A 102 22.17 11.90 -17.82
N PRO A 103 21.89 11.67 -19.12
CA PRO A 103 20.80 10.80 -19.52
C PRO A 103 20.93 9.43 -18.86
N ALA A 104 19.96 9.09 -18.01
CA ALA A 104 19.97 7.82 -17.29
C ALA A 104 19.17 6.76 -18.05
N THR A 105 19.69 5.54 -18.03
CA THR A 105 19.04 4.33 -18.58
C THR A 105 18.33 3.52 -17.50
N GLU A 106 18.40 3.97 -16.25
CA GLU A 106 17.81 3.35 -15.09
C GLU A 106 16.83 4.28 -14.40
N SER A 107 15.81 3.69 -13.80
CA SER A 107 14.76 4.40 -13.09
C SER A 107 14.44 3.78 -11.74
N ILE A 108 14.09 4.64 -10.79
CA ILE A 108 13.44 4.29 -9.53
C ILE A 108 11.96 4.63 -9.66
N VAL A 109 11.09 3.72 -9.22
CA VAL A 109 9.64 3.95 -9.18
C VAL A 109 9.22 4.33 -7.75
N LEU A 110 8.46 5.43 -7.63
CA LEU A 110 7.69 5.78 -6.43
C LEU A 110 6.22 5.53 -6.73
N GLY A 111 5.56 4.71 -5.93
CA GLY A 111 4.20 4.26 -6.18
C GLY A 111 3.27 4.36 -4.98
N ALA A 112 2.01 4.61 -5.28
CA ALA A 112 0.86 4.50 -4.40
C ALA A 112 -0.40 4.32 -5.25
N HIS A 113 -1.42 3.62 -4.76
CA HIS A 113 -2.71 3.61 -5.44
C HIS A 113 -3.55 4.83 -5.05
N PHE A 114 -4.43 5.26 -5.95
CA PHE A 114 -5.26 6.42 -5.73
C PHE A 114 -6.77 6.14 -5.75
N ASP A 115 -7.17 4.97 -6.23
CA ASP A 115 -8.56 4.51 -6.15
C ASP A 115 -8.93 4.08 -4.73
N HIS A 116 -10.24 4.01 -4.46
CA HIS A 116 -10.78 3.44 -3.24
C HIS A 116 -12.19 2.89 -3.52
N ILE A 117 -12.94 2.52 -2.50
CA ILE A 117 -14.16 1.71 -2.60
C ILE A 117 -15.47 2.51 -2.73
N GLY A 118 -15.40 3.81 -3.01
CA GLY A 118 -16.54 4.64 -3.34
C GLY A 118 -17.53 4.84 -2.20
N MET A 119 -18.80 4.65 -2.50
CA MET A 119 -19.90 4.75 -1.52
C MET A 119 -20.07 3.48 -0.67
N GLY A 120 -19.17 2.52 -0.79
CA GLY A 120 -19.28 1.26 -0.09
C GLY A 120 -20.43 0.38 -0.59
N GLY A 121 -21.09 -0.30 0.32
CA GLY A 121 -22.18 -1.21 0.01
C GLY A 121 -21.75 -2.68 -0.14
N LYS A 122 -22.68 -3.54 -0.48
CA LYS A 122 -22.41 -4.98 -0.64
C LYS A 122 -21.43 -5.23 -1.78
N ASN A 123 -20.44 -6.08 -1.51
CA ASN A 123 -19.40 -6.49 -2.46
C ASN A 123 -18.42 -5.38 -2.92
N SER A 124 -18.37 -4.25 -2.24
CA SER A 124 -17.41 -3.18 -2.52
C SER A 124 -16.04 -3.38 -1.83
N GLY A 125 -15.90 -4.35 -0.95
CA GLY A 125 -14.77 -4.44 -0.01
C GLY A 125 -15.05 -3.77 1.34
N SER A 126 -16.14 -2.97 1.44
CA SER A 126 -16.51 -2.30 2.69
C SER A 126 -16.71 -3.26 3.85
N ARG A 127 -16.15 -2.91 4.99
CA ARG A 127 -16.37 -3.61 6.27
C ARG A 127 -17.70 -3.23 6.93
N LYS A 128 -18.39 -2.23 6.36
CA LYS A 128 -19.77 -1.85 6.69
C LYS A 128 -20.69 -2.00 5.47
N PRO A 129 -20.89 -3.23 4.96
CA PRO A 129 -21.54 -3.46 3.66
C PRO A 129 -23.01 -3.05 3.59
N ASP A 130 -23.66 -2.88 4.74
CA ASP A 130 -25.05 -2.41 4.82
C ASP A 130 -25.16 -0.87 4.92
N THR A 131 -24.03 -0.16 4.88
CA THR A 131 -23.96 1.30 4.92
C THR A 131 -23.61 1.83 3.53
N SER A 132 -24.44 2.72 2.99
CA SER A 132 -24.11 3.50 1.80
C SER A 132 -23.70 4.90 2.24
N ALA A 133 -22.39 5.13 2.32
CA ALA A 133 -21.80 6.40 2.71
C ALA A 133 -20.45 6.54 2.00
N VAL A 134 -19.93 7.76 1.93
CA VAL A 134 -18.60 7.99 1.36
C VAL A 134 -17.55 7.24 2.18
N HIS A 135 -16.81 6.34 1.54
CA HIS A 135 -15.59 5.76 2.09
C HIS A 135 -14.45 6.66 1.65
N TYR A 136 -14.00 7.51 2.57
CA TYR A 136 -13.05 8.58 2.26
C TYR A 136 -11.67 8.05 1.85
N GLY A 137 -11.23 6.93 2.44
CA GLY A 137 -9.91 6.37 2.19
C GLY A 137 -8.80 7.40 2.43
N ALA A 138 -8.85 8.07 3.60
CA ALA A 138 -7.87 9.10 3.93
C ALA A 138 -6.51 8.49 4.21
N ASP A 139 -6.47 7.37 4.94
CA ASP A 139 -5.25 6.59 5.07
C ASP A 139 -5.09 5.60 3.92
N ASP A 140 -6.16 4.95 3.49
CA ASP A 140 -6.21 4.00 2.39
C ASP A 140 -6.83 4.62 1.11
N ASN A 141 -6.07 5.20 0.16
CA ASN A 141 -4.64 5.44 0.26
C ASN A 141 -4.30 6.88 -0.16
N ALA A 142 -5.14 7.87 0.27
CA ALA A 142 -4.77 9.27 0.04
C ALA A 142 -3.48 9.66 0.79
N SER A 143 -3.15 8.97 1.90
CA SER A 143 -1.92 9.17 2.65
C SER A 143 -0.67 8.78 1.85
N GLY A 144 -0.70 7.62 1.19
CA GLY A 144 0.38 7.16 0.31
C GLY A 144 0.56 8.06 -0.90
N VAL A 145 -0.54 8.48 -1.54
CA VAL A 145 -0.49 9.45 -2.64
C VAL A 145 0.17 10.75 -2.19
N ALA A 146 -0.24 11.30 -1.04
CA ALA A 146 0.34 12.53 -0.51
C ALA A 146 1.83 12.36 -0.16
N MET A 147 2.22 11.20 0.36
CA MET A 147 3.62 10.86 0.65
C MET A 147 4.48 10.85 -0.62
N VAL A 148 4.00 10.21 -1.69
CA VAL A 148 4.71 10.17 -2.97
C VAL A 148 4.80 11.56 -3.59
N LEU A 149 3.74 12.39 -3.51
CA LEU A 149 3.77 13.78 -3.99
C LEU A 149 4.81 14.62 -3.24
N ALA A 150 4.87 14.51 -1.91
CA ALA A 150 5.87 15.22 -1.10
C ALA A 150 7.31 14.77 -1.44
N LEU A 151 7.55 13.46 -1.56
CA LEU A 151 8.84 12.92 -2.02
C LEU A 151 9.20 13.42 -3.42
N ALA A 152 8.25 13.40 -4.34
CA ALA A 152 8.47 13.86 -5.72
C ALA A 152 8.89 15.33 -5.77
N LYS A 153 8.28 16.19 -4.97
CA LYS A 153 8.64 17.60 -4.85
C LYS A 153 10.05 17.77 -4.33
N GLU A 154 10.40 17.12 -3.22
CA GLU A 154 11.74 17.23 -2.63
C GLU A 154 12.84 16.71 -3.55
N LEU A 155 12.59 15.61 -4.29
CA LEU A 155 13.52 15.08 -5.28
C LEU A 155 13.69 16.01 -6.49
N SER A 156 12.64 16.74 -6.87
CA SER A 156 12.75 17.73 -7.95
C SER A 156 13.74 18.86 -7.64
N ASP A 157 13.78 19.28 -6.38
CA ASP A 157 14.74 20.30 -5.90
C ASP A 157 16.19 19.76 -5.90
N GLN A 158 16.37 18.45 -5.82
CA GLN A 158 17.67 17.77 -5.80
C GLN A 158 18.05 17.15 -7.17
N LYS A 159 17.30 17.44 -8.23
CA LYS A 159 17.43 16.84 -9.55
C LYS A 159 18.89 16.75 -10.06
N SER A 160 19.70 17.79 -9.85
CA SER A 160 21.09 17.84 -10.32
C SER A 160 22.00 16.78 -9.71
N GLN A 161 21.60 16.15 -8.62
CA GLN A 161 22.37 15.12 -7.90
C GLN A 161 21.96 13.70 -8.31
N LEU A 162 20.80 13.54 -8.94
CA LEU A 162 20.24 12.24 -9.29
C LEU A 162 21.02 11.55 -10.40
N GLN A 163 21.39 10.29 -10.18
CA GLN A 163 21.98 9.39 -11.15
C GLN A 163 20.92 8.64 -11.98
N ARG A 164 19.72 8.48 -11.43
CA ARG A 164 18.60 7.71 -12.01
C ARG A 164 17.38 8.58 -12.19
N ASN A 165 16.58 8.25 -13.20
CA ASN A 165 15.27 8.87 -13.36
C ASN A 165 14.37 8.51 -12.18
N ILE A 166 13.54 9.45 -11.75
CA ILE A 166 12.47 9.18 -10.79
C ILE A 166 11.15 9.08 -11.55
N VAL A 167 10.57 7.92 -11.53
CA VAL A 167 9.27 7.64 -12.16
C VAL A 167 8.22 7.58 -11.06
N VAL A 168 7.24 8.44 -11.10
CA VAL A 168 6.07 8.37 -10.23
C VAL A 168 4.98 7.62 -10.97
N VAL A 169 4.47 6.57 -10.34
CA VAL A 169 3.32 5.80 -10.83
C VAL A 169 2.25 5.80 -9.75
N MET A 170 1.13 6.45 -10.04
CA MET A 170 -0.05 6.34 -9.20
C MET A 170 -0.97 5.31 -9.82
N PHE A 171 -1.20 4.24 -9.11
CA PHE A 171 -1.92 3.07 -9.61
C PHE A 171 -3.43 3.25 -9.47
N GLY A 172 -4.17 2.87 -10.49
CA GLY A 172 -5.61 2.73 -10.41
C GLY A 172 -6.01 1.26 -10.32
N ALA A 173 -7.18 1.00 -9.75
CA ALA A 173 -7.73 -0.34 -9.60
C ALA A 173 -6.86 -1.30 -8.75
N GLU A 174 -6.21 -0.77 -7.72
CA GLU A 174 -5.52 -1.58 -6.71
C GLU A 174 -6.55 -2.43 -5.95
N GLU A 175 -7.60 -1.80 -5.44
CA GLU A 175 -8.71 -2.40 -4.70
C GLU A 175 -9.46 -3.53 -5.45
N GLN A 176 -9.21 -3.62 -6.75
CA GLN A 176 -9.74 -4.68 -7.62
C GLN A 176 -8.71 -5.80 -7.89
N GLY A 177 -7.60 -5.80 -7.16
CA GLY A 177 -6.56 -6.82 -7.21
C GLY A 177 -5.31 -6.41 -7.98
N LEU A 178 -4.75 -5.23 -7.68
CA LEU A 178 -3.48 -4.72 -8.20
C LEU A 178 -3.47 -4.56 -9.73
N ILE A 179 -4.61 -4.24 -10.35
CA ILE A 179 -4.75 -4.25 -11.82
C ILE A 179 -3.81 -3.24 -12.46
N GLY A 180 -3.73 -2.02 -11.89
CA GLY A 180 -2.88 -0.96 -12.41
C GLY A 180 -1.40 -1.31 -12.35
N ALA A 181 -0.94 -1.85 -11.22
CA ALA A 181 0.46 -2.24 -11.04
C ALA A 181 0.87 -3.40 -11.98
N LYS A 182 0.01 -4.41 -12.11
CA LYS A 182 0.22 -5.51 -13.08
C LYS A 182 0.30 -4.98 -14.50
N HIS A 183 -0.64 -4.11 -14.89
CA HIS A 183 -0.64 -3.51 -16.22
C HIS A 183 0.62 -2.68 -16.48
N PHE A 184 1.11 -1.94 -15.49
CA PHE A 184 2.33 -1.16 -15.61
C PHE A 184 3.56 -2.05 -15.86
N ILE A 185 3.68 -3.16 -15.14
CA ILE A 185 4.79 -4.11 -15.30
C ILE A 185 4.72 -4.85 -16.65
N GLU A 186 3.52 -5.17 -17.14
CA GLU A 186 3.33 -5.83 -18.44
C GLU A 186 3.57 -4.88 -19.61
N HIS A 187 3.35 -3.57 -19.44
CA HIS A 187 3.41 -2.55 -20.48
C HIS A 187 4.19 -1.30 -20.03
N PRO A 188 5.44 -1.44 -19.57
CA PRO A 188 6.19 -0.30 -19.09
C PRO A 188 6.47 0.71 -20.21
N PRO A 189 6.36 2.04 -19.96
CA PRO A 189 6.76 3.05 -20.94
C PRO A 189 8.24 2.88 -21.34
N ALA A 190 8.52 2.94 -22.64
CA ALA A 190 9.89 2.69 -23.14
C ALA A 190 10.92 3.73 -22.65
N GLU A 191 10.46 4.93 -22.32
CA GLU A 191 11.28 6.06 -21.89
C GLU A 191 11.93 5.87 -20.53
N ILE A 192 11.39 5.00 -19.67
CA ILE A 192 11.87 4.84 -18.29
C ILE A 192 13.13 4.00 -18.19
N GLY A 193 13.49 3.25 -19.23
CA GLY A 193 14.63 2.32 -19.18
C GLY A 193 14.41 1.18 -18.18
N LYS A 194 15.49 0.70 -17.57
CA LYS A 194 15.44 -0.38 -16.59
C LYS A 194 14.97 0.12 -15.24
N ILE A 195 13.91 -0.47 -14.68
CA ILE A 195 13.50 -0.22 -13.31
C ILE A 195 14.44 -1.01 -12.38
N VAL A 196 15.12 -0.30 -11.47
CA VAL A 196 16.09 -0.91 -10.54
C VAL A 196 15.59 -0.97 -9.10
N MET A 197 14.54 -0.23 -8.76
CA MET A 197 13.94 -0.20 -7.43
C MET A 197 12.52 0.34 -7.50
N MET A 198 11.64 -0.17 -6.63
CA MET A 198 10.30 0.38 -6.41
C MET A 198 10.07 0.63 -4.93
N PHE A 199 9.58 1.83 -4.63
CA PHE A 199 9.11 2.23 -3.31
C PHE A 199 7.59 2.36 -3.34
N ASN A 200 6.91 1.58 -2.51
CA ASN A 200 5.46 1.61 -2.38
C ASN A 200 5.04 2.23 -1.07
N PHE A 201 4.05 3.11 -1.10
CA PHE A 201 3.49 3.75 0.08
C PHE A 201 1.99 3.49 0.13
N ASP A 202 1.57 2.78 1.17
CA ASP A 202 0.18 2.41 1.33
C ASP A 202 -0.17 2.37 2.82
N MET A 203 -1.15 3.22 3.20
CA MET A 203 -1.56 3.43 4.58
C MET A 203 -0.41 3.92 5.47
N VAL A 204 0.10 5.13 5.21
CA VAL A 204 1.22 5.74 5.95
C VAL A 204 0.81 6.92 6.83
N GLY A 205 -0.50 7.14 7.02
CA GLY A 205 -1.05 8.26 7.75
C GLY A 205 -1.44 7.98 9.20
N ARG A 206 -1.30 6.74 9.69
CA ARG A 206 -1.80 6.36 11.02
C ARG A 206 -0.69 5.93 12.00
N LEU A 207 0.49 6.56 11.90
CA LEU A 207 1.55 6.33 12.87
C LEU A 207 1.03 6.63 14.28
N ASP A 208 0.92 5.60 15.11
CA ASP A 208 0.31 5.65 16.44
C ASP A 208 1.31 6.00 17.56
N SER A 209 0.91 5.84 18.81
CA SER A 209 1.75 6.09 19.98
C SER A 209 2.94 5.14 20.10
N THR A 210 2.90 3.96 19.48
CA THR A 210 4.03 3.04 19.40
C THR A 210 5.09 3.52 18.41
N LYS A 211 4.71 4.42 17.49
CA LYS A 211 5.57 4.99 16.44
C LYS A 211 6.15 3.93 15.50
N LEU A 212 5.44 2.83 15.33
CA LEU A 212 5.88 1.69 14.55
C LEU A 212 5.57 1.90 13.08
N LEU A 213 6.61 1.96 12.26
CA LEU A 213 6.55 1.90 10.80
C LEU A 213 6.98 0.51 10.34
N GLN A 214 6.15 -0.13 9.56
CA GLN A 214 6.48 -1.39 8.92
C GLN A 214 7.15 -1.13 7.59
N VAL A 215 8.28 -1.80 7.34
CA VAL A 215 9.02 -1.74 6.08
C VAL A 215 9.25 -3.16 5.58
N HIS A 216 8.57 -3.50 4.49
CA HIS A 216 8.67 -4.82 3.86
C HIS A 216 9.64 -4.77 2.67
N GLY A 217 10.10 -5.96 2.24
CA GLY A 217 11.03 -6.06 1.13
C GLY A 217 12.49 -5.84 1.50
N THR A 218 12.81 -5.81 2.79
CA THR A 218 14.16 -5.45 3.29
C THR A 218 15.23 -6.50 3.01
N LYS A 219 14.89 -7.62 2.36
CA LYS A 219 15.82 -8.62 1.84
C LYS A 219 15.66 -8.85 0.34
N THR A 220 14.94 -7.97 -0.37
CA THR A 220 14.74 -8.10 -1.82
C THR A 220 15.92 -7.58 -2.65
N PHE A 221 16.91 -7.00 -2.00
CA PHE A 221 18.18 -6.58 -2.60
C PHE A 221 19.33 -6.71 -1.61
N VAL A 222 20.52 -6.92 -2.15
CA VAL A 222 21.72 -7.29 -1.36
C VAL A 222 22.13 -6.17 -0.40
N GLU A 223 22.01 -4.92 -0.83
CA GLU A 223 22.51 -3.73 -0.12
C GLU A 223 21.55 -3.21 0.96
N ALA A 224 20.38 -3.86 1.14
CA ALA A 224 19.30 -3.37 2.00
C ALA A 224 19.72 -3.14 3.45
N GLU A 225 20.44 -4.08 4.04
CA GLU A 225 20.87 -3.98 5.45
C GLU A 225 21.82 -2.78 5.66
N GLN A 226 22.78 -2.61 4.77
CA GLN A 226 23.72 -1.48 4.82
C GLN A 226 22.98 -0.15 4.64
N LEU A 227 22.04 -0.09 3.67
CA LEU A 227 21.25 1.10 3.40
C LEU A 227 20.45 1.53 4.63
N LEU A 228 19.71 0.59 5.25
CA LEU A 228 18.89 0.88 6.42
C LEU A 228 19.72 1.26 7.65
N ASN A 229 20.90 0.66 7.82
CA ASN A 229 21.81 0.99 8.91
C ASN A 229 22.46 2.38 8.74
N ASN A 230 22.60 2.87 7.51
CA ASN A 230 23.14 4.20 7.22
C ASN A 230 22.14 5.33 7.50
N VAL A 231 20.86 5.01 7.65
CA VAL A 231 19.85 6.03 7.95
C VAL A 231 19.81 6.31 9.43
N THR A 232 20.10 7.57 9.79
CA THR A 232 20.00 8.02 11.17
C THR A 232 18.53 8.08 11.58
N LEU A 233 18.14 7.20 12.50
CA LEU A 233 16.80 7.16 13.07
C LEU A 233 16.79 7.79 14.46
N ASN A 234 15.89 8.74 14.68
CA ASN A 234 15.49 9.11 16.01
C ASN A 234 14.47 8.08 16.53
N ARG A 235 14.94 7.08 17.28
CA ARG A 235 14.10 6.01 17.84
C ARG A 235 13.01 6.51 18.80
N ASN A 236 13.09 7.75 19.23
CA ASN A 236 12.02 8.36 20.01
C ASN A 236 10.88 8.87 19.12
N GLU A 237 11.11 9.00 17.81
CA GLU A 237 10.13 9.49 16.84
C GLU A 237 9.64 8.40 15.90
N LEU A 238 10.46 7.40 15.59
CA LEU A 238 10.11 6.31 14.68
C LEU A 238 10.79 5.00 15.11
N GLN A 239 10.02 3.93 15.16
CA GLN A 239 10.48 2.55 15.34
C GLN A 239 10.21 1.78 14.07
N LEU A 240 11.12 0.90 13.66
CA LEU A 240 10.96 0.10 12.46
C LEU A 240 10.63 -1.34 12.81
N GLN A 241 9.63 -1.88 12.13
CA GLN A 241 9.42 -3.31 12.00
C GLN A 241 9.80 -3.71 10.58
N LEU A 242 10.88 -4.49 10.45
CA LEU A 242 11.43 -4.89 9.16
C LEU A 242 10.95 -6.29 8.78
N SER A 243 10.42 -6.45 7.57
CA SER A 243 10.08 -7.74 6.96
C SER A 243 10.91 -7.95 5.70
N GLY A 244 11.50 -9.15 5.56
CA GLY A 244 12.42 -9.44 4.46
C GLY A 244 11.72 -9.68 3.13
N GLY A 245 10.51 -10.29 3.12
CA GLY A 245 9.81 -10.71 1.93
C GLY A 245 9.32 -9.57 1.04
N GLY A 246 9.29 -9.82 -0.27
CA GLY A 246 8.76 -8.87 -1.26
C GLY A 246 7.33 -9.17 -1.69
N TYR A 247 6.74 -10.27 -1.21
CA TYR A 247 5.31 -10.54 -1.39
C TYR A 247 4.49 -9.80 -0.34
N GLY A 248 3.35 -9.25 -0.75
CA GLY A 248 2.49 -8.49 0.15
C GLY A 248 1.19 -8.04 -0.51
N PRO A 249 0.31 -7.36 0.24
CA PRO A 249 -1.06 -7.08 -0.19
C PRO A 249 -1.22 -5.76 -0.98
N SER A 250 -0.14 -5.19 -1.53
CA SER A 250 -0.18 -3.91 -2.23
C SER A 250 0.64 -3.95 -3.54
N ASP A 251 0.68 -2.86 -4.29
CA ASP A 251 1.22 -2.73 -5.64
C ASP A 251 2.67 -3.20 -5.83
N HIS A 252 3.50 -3.14 -4.77
CA HIS A 252 4.88 -3.63 -4.80
C HIS A 252 4.99 -5.12 -5.19
N LEU A 253 3.93 -5.90 -4.95
CA LEU A 253 3.88 -7.31 -5.33
C LEU A 253 4.15 -7.53 -6.82
N ALA A 254 3.56 -6.71 -7.70
CA ALA A 254 3.74 -6.84 -9.14
C ALA A 254 5.21 -6.62 -9.55
N PHE A 255 5.89 -5.68 -8.90
CA PHE A 255 7.30 -5.38 -9.14
C PHE A 255 8.22 -6.50 -8.63
N TYR A 256 7.98 -6.98 -7.42
CA TYR A 256 8.76 -8.08 -6.86
C TYR A 256 8.62 -9.36 -7.70
N ALA A 257 7.41 -9.68 -8.16
CA ALA A 257 7.16 -10.81 -9.06
C ALA A 257 7.92 -10.68 -10.40
N ALA A 258 8.18 -9.45 -10.84
CA ALA A 258 9.02 -9.12 -11.99
C ALA A 258 10.52 -9.06 -11.68
N LYS A 259 10.95 -9.50 -10.50
CA LYS A 259 12.34 -9.48 -10.01
C LYS A 259 12.94 -8.09 -9.93
N ILE A 260 12.14 -7.13 -9.51
CA ILE A 260 12.55 -5.76 -9.20
C ILE A 260 12.62 -5.64 -7.66
N PRO A 261 13.72 -5.11 -7.09
CA PRO A 261 13.81 -4.80 -5.69
C PRO A 261 12.68 -3.88 -5.23
N VAL A 262 12.10 -4.14 -4.05
CA VAL A 262 11.00 -3.34 -3.51
C VAL A 262 11.22 -2.97 -2.05
N LEU A 263 10.73 -1.80 -1.65
CA LEU A 263 10.44 -1.46 -0.27
C LEU A 263 9.00 -0.96 -0.18
N TYR A 264 8.23 -1.57 0.71
CA TYR A 264 6.85 -1.21 0.99
C TYR A 264 6.73 -0.65 2.40
N PHE A 265 6.18 0.55 2.51
CA PHE A 265 6.01 1.31 3.75
C PHE A 265 4.54 1.37 4.12
N THR A 266 4.22 1.00 5.38
CA THR A 266 2.86 1.07 5.91
C THR A 266 2.86 1.27 7.41
N THR A 267 1.85 1.92 7.96
CA THR A 267 1.58 1.98 9.40
C THR A 267 0.69 0.82 9.86
N GLY A 268 0.29 -0.04 8.92
CA GLY A 268 -0.51 -1.23 9.16
C GLY A 268 -2.01 -0.98 9.12
N ILE A 269 -2.77 -2.06 9.19
CA ILE A 269 -4.24 -2.02 9.17
C ILE A 269 -4.76 -1.50 10.52
N HIS A 270 -5.72 -0.58 10.47
CA HIS A 270 -6.38 0.00 11.63
C HIS A 270 -7.89 -0.30 11.65
N TYR A 271 -8.55 0.06 12.75
CA TYR A 271 -9.97 -0.23 12.95
C TYR A 271 -10.88 0.38 11.88
N ASP A 272 -10.52 1.56 11.36
CA ASP A 272 -11.31 2.31 10.38
C ASP A 272 -11.08 1.87 8.92
N TYR A 273 -10.14 0.93 8.66
CA TYR A 273 -9.83 0.41 7.33
C TYR A 273 -11.08 -0.05 6.57
N HIS A 274 -11.27 0.40 5.35
CA HIS A 274 -12.44 0.12 4.50
C HIS A 274 -13.79 0.49 5.13
N THR A 275 -13.82 1.58 5.90
CA THR A 275 -15.04 2.14 6.47
C THR A 275 -15.15 3.63 6.21
N PRO A 276 -16.35 4.25 6.33
CA PRO A 276 -16.50 5.70 6.21
C PRO A 276 -15.72 6.51 7.27
N GLU A 277 -15.28 5.86 8.33
CA GLU A 277 -14.52 6.50 9.40
C GLU A 277 -13.04 6.69 9.08
N ASP A 278 -12.51 6.13 7.98
CA ASP A 278 -11.17 6.44 7.49
C ASP A 278 -11.16 7.80 6.80
N ASN A 279 -11.23 8.85 7.62
CA ASN A 279 -11.31 10.24 7.19
C ASN A 279 -10.09 11.06 7.65
N ILE A 280 -9.97 12.29 7.13
CA ILE A 280 -8.82 13.18 7.36
C ILE A 280 -8.56 13.51 8.83
N ASP A 281 -9.60 13.53 9.69
CA ASP A 281 -9.47 13.86 11.12
C ASP A 281 -8.66 12.82 11.90
N LYS A 282 -8.50 11.64 11.32
CA LYS A 282 -7.78 10.52 11.90
C LYS A 282 -6.29 10.48 11.50
N ILE A 283 -5.87 11.31 10.57
CA ILE A 283 -4.50 11.30 10.04
C ILE A 283 -3.52 11.97 11.01
N ASN A 284 -2.42 11.31 11.27
CA ASN A 284 -1.29 11.85 12.02
C ASN A 284 -0.29 12.54 11.07
N PHE A 285 -0.50 13.81 10.76
CA PHE A 285 0.34 14.58 9.85
C PHE A 285 1.78 14.73 10.33
N GLN A 286 1.98 14.87 11.65
CA GLN A 286 3.34 14.91 12.21
C GLN A 286 4.04 13.55 12.02
N GLY A 287 3.32 12.44 12.22
CA GLY A 287 3.82 11.09 11.93
C GLY A 287 4.19 10.93 10.47
N MET A 288 3.37 11.43 9.54
CA MET A 288 3.69 11.42 8.11
C MET A 288 4.96 12.20 7.79
N THR A 289 5.17 13.36 8.41
CA THR A 289 6.43 14.13 8.25
C THR A 289 7.65 13.34 8.72
N THR A 290 7.51 12.60 9.81
CA THR A 290 8.58 11.71 10.32
C THR A 290 8.88 10.60 9.32
N ILE A 291 7.84 9.96 8.76
CA ILE A 291 7.98 8.91 7.74
C ILE A 291 8.59 9.47 6.45
N LEU A 292 8.17 10.68 6.01
CA LEU A 292 8.73 11.35 4.84
C LEU A 292 10.24 11.55 4.96
N ASN A 293 10.72 12.06 6.10
CA ASN A 293 12.15 12.29 6.34
C ASN A 293 12.94 10.99 6.30
N PHE A 294 12.39 9.91 6.84
CA PHE A 294 13.00 8.59 6.80
C PHE A 294 13.03 8.03 5.37
N ALA A 295 11.88 8.01 4.67
CA ALA A 295 11.77 7.49 3.31
C ALA A 295 12.65 8.29 2.33
N ARG A 296 12.64 9.63 2.43
CA ARG A 296 13.50 10.50 1.63
C ARG A 296 14.97 10.10 1.76
N SER A 297 15.45 9.87 2.97
CA SER A 297 16.85 9.49 3.20
C SER A 297 17.23 8.20 2.47
N ILE A 298 16.32 7.23 2.41
CA ILE A 298 16.53 5.97 1.69
C ILE A 298 16.47 6.18 0.18
N VAL A 299 15.41 6.86 -0.29
CA VAL A 299 15.22 7.10 -1.73
C VAL A 299 16.39 7.89 -2.31
N THR A 300 16.84 8.95 -1.62
CA THR A 300 17.97 9.78 -2.07
C THR A 300 19.27 8.97 -2.16
N GLN A 301 19.58 8.14 -1.16
CA GLN A 301 20.78 7.30 -1.20
C GLN A 301 20.81 6.40 -2.44
N ILE A 302 19.68 5.76 -2.79
CA ILE A 302 19.60 4.91 -3.99
C ILE A 302 19.61 5.74 -5.27
N ALA A 303 18.93 6.90 -5.27
CA ALA A 303 18.83 7.74 -6.46
C ALA A 303 20.19 8.39 -6.85
N GLU A 304 21.06 8.64 -5.87
CA GLU A 304 22.37 9.26 -6.04
C GLU A 304 23.53 8.24 -6.14
N ALA A 305 23.31 6.98 -5.75
CA ALA A 305 24.33 5.95 -5.78
C ALA A 305 24.83 5.68 -7.21
N GLU A 306 26.12 5.38 -7.38
CA GLU A 306 26.70 4.97 -8.67
C GLU A 306 26.17 3.60 -9.10
N GLU A 307 26.10 2.65 -8.18
CA GLU A 307 25.61 1.31 -8.43
C GLU A 307 24.13 1.16 -8.12
N ALA A 308 23.42 0.37 -8.93
CA ALA A 308 22.02 0.05 -8.70
C ALA A 308 21.87 -1.06 -7.66
N PRO A 309 20.74 -1.10 -6.91
CA PRO A 309 20.42 -2.22 -6.04
C PRO A 309 20.41 -3.55 -6.80
N THR A 310 21.02 -4.58 -6.20
CA THR A 310 21.10 -5.92 -6.78
C THR A 310 19.95 -6.76 -6.27
N PHE A 311 19.02 -7.16 -7.15
CA PHE A 311 17.88 -7.99 -6.77
C PHE A 311 18.32 -9.28 -6.10
N GLN A 312 17.64 -9.61 -5.03
CA GLN A 312 17.76 -10.87 -4.30
C GLN A 312 16.37 -11.42 -4.01
N GLU A 313 16.19 -12.69 -4.26
CA GLU A 313 14.94 -13.36 -3.89
C GLU A 313 14.86 -13.53 -2.38
N ALA A 314 13.73 -13.14 -1.79
CA ALA A 314 13.55 -13.12 -0.34
C ALA A 314 12.13 -13.46 0.06
N GLY A 315 11.96 -14.18 1.15
CA GLY A 315 10.68 -14.69 1.64
C GLY A 315 10.36 -16.07 1.10
N ASP A 316 9.24 -16.62 1.58
CA ASP A 316 8.75 -17.93 1.10
C ASP A 316 8.36 -17.81 -0.37
N SER A 317 8.88 -18.72 -1.18
CA SER A 317 8.69 -18.72 -2.62
C SER A 317 7.24 -19.04 -2.98
N GLU A 318 6.65 -18.20 -3.75
CA GLU A 318 5.38 -18.14 -4.46
C GLU A 318 4.25 -17.37 -3.78
N PRO A 319 3.69 -16.35 -4.50
CA PRO A 319 2.41 -15.79 -4.13
C PRO A 319 1.37 -16.90 -4.25
N VAL A 320 0.47 -16.99 -3.29
CA VAL A 320 -0.74 -17.76 -3.48
C VAL A 320 -1.41 -17.23 -4.74
N ARG A 321 -1.38 -18.04 -5.81
CA ARG A 321 -2.12 -17.72 -7.04
C ARG A 321 -3.60 -17.74 -6.67
N THR A 322 -4.15 -16.59 -6.32
CA THR A 322 -5.59 -16.38 -6.23
C THR A 322 -6.17 -16.39 -7.65
N HIS A 323 -6.16 -17.58 -8.27
CA HIS A 323 -6.87 -17.79 -9.50
C HIS A 323 -8.32 -18.07 -9.15
N GLY A 324 -9.14 -17.06 -9.20
CA GLY A 324 -10.56 -17.14 -8.95
C GLY A 324 -10.97 -16.48 -7.62
N ALA A 325 -12.08 -15.77 -7.63
CA ALA A 325 -12.72 -15.32 -6.39
C ALA A 325 -12.98 -16.54 -5.50
N PHE A 326 -12.56 -16.48 -4.24
CA PHE A 326 -12.88 -17.52 -3.27
C PHE A 326 -14.40 -17.70 -3.23
N LYS A 327 -14.86 -18.94 -3.25
CA LYS A 327 -16.29 -19.26 -3.15
C LYS A 327 -16.89 -18.88 -1.80
N VAL A 328 -16.01 -18.73 -0.79
CA VAL A 328 -16.37 -18.48 0.61
C VAL A 328 -15.42 -17.48 1.24
N THR A 329 -15.88 -16.85 2.33
CA THR A 329 -15.05 -16.04 3.21
C THR A 329 -15.38 -16.35 4.66
N LEU A 330 -14.39 -16.42 5.52
CA LEU A 330 -14.60 -16.39 6.97
C LEU A 330 -14.96 -14.98 7.45
N GLY A 331 -14.67 -13.95 6.64
CA GLY A 331 -14.87 -12.55 7.04
C GLY A 331 -13.86 -12.10 8.09
N LEU A 332 -12.62 -12.42 7.86
CA LEU A 332 -11.49 -11.92 8.63
C LEU A 332 -10.42 -11.35 7.70
N VAL A 333 -9.60 -10.47 8.24
CA VAL A 333 -8.40 -9.94 7.61
C VAL A 333 -7.20 -10.66 8.23
N PRO A 334 -6.46 -11.42 7.43
CA PRO A 334 -5.22 -12.06 7.89
C PRO A 334 -4.15 -11.02 8.24
N ASP A 335 -3.19 -11.39 9.08
CA ASP A 335 -1.95 -10.64 9.27
C ASP A 335 -1.08 -10.73 8.00
N PHE A 336 -1.40 -9.87 7.03
CA PHE A 336 -0.61 -9.77 5.79
C PHE A 336 0.79 -9.22 6.04
N ASN A 337 1.01 -8.56 7.16
CA ASN A 337 2.26 -7.88 7.48
C ASN A 337 3.23 -8.79 8.26
N ALA A 338 2.86 -10.06 8.48
CA ALA A 338 3.66 -11.03 9.23
C ALA A 338 4.18 -10.49 10.58
N ILE A 339 3.32 -9.74 11.29
CA ILE A 339 3.62 -9.21 12.62
C ILE A 339 3.76 -10.36 13.63
N TYR A 340 3.02 -11.43 13.37
CA TYR A 340 3.08 -12.64 14.17
C TYR A 340 4.11 -13.63 13.59
N GLU A 341 5.21 -13.85 14.30
CA GLU A 341 6.30 -14.75 13.89
C GLU A 341 6.12 -16.22 14.35
N GLY A 342 5.02 -16.54 15.00
CA GLY A 342 4.73 -17.88 15.49
C GLY A 342 4.01 -18.78 14.48
N PRO A 343 3.79 -20.08 14.80
CA PRO A 343 3.01 -20.97 13.96
C PRO A 343 1.54 -20.56 13.93
N GLY A 344 0.93 -20.55 12.74
CA GLY A 344 -0.46 -20.18 12.54
C GLY A 344 -0.61 -18.90 11.69
N MET A 345 -1.86 -18.54 11.42
CA MET A 345 -2.23 -17.30 10.75
C MET A 345 -3.03 -16.43 11.71
N ARG A 346 -2.49 -15.29 12.09
CA ARG A 346 -3.17 -14.33 12.95
C ARG A 346 -4.28 -13.64 12.17
N ALA A 347 -5.47 -13.54 12.79
CA ALA A 347 -6.57 -12.73 12.29
C ALA A 347 -6.45 -11.32 12.89
N ASP A 348 -5.95 -10.37 12.12
CA ASP A 348 -5.81 -9.00 12.59
C ASP A 348 -7.15 -8.36 12.84
N PHE A 349 -8.13 -8.70 12.00
CA PHE A 349 -9.47 -8.19 12.14
C PHE A 349 -10.53 -9.23 11.81
N ILE A 350 -11.62 -9.25 12.58
CA ILE A 350 -12.83 -10.05 12.36
C ILE A 350 -13.98 -9.12 11.98
N THR A 351 -14.51 -9.28 10.77
CA THR A 351 -15.61 -8.46 10.25
C THR A 351 -16.94 -8.81 10.92
N GLU A 352 -17.59 -7.83 11.50
CA GLU A 352 -18.87 -8.01 12.18
C GLU A 352 -19.94 -8.61 11.26
N GLY A 353 -20.74 -9.54 11.80
CA GLY A 353 -21.80 -10.23 11.06
C GLY A 353 -21.35 -11.30 10.09
N LYS A 354 -20.05 -11.47 9.84
CA LYS A 354 -19.49 -12.52 8.97
C LYS A 354 -19.31 -13.86 9.71
N PRO A 355 -19.05 -14.97 9.00
CA PRO A 355 -18.96 -16.30 9.60
C PRO A 355 -18.07 -16.40 10.83
N ALA A 356 -16.84 -15.89 10.79
CA ALA A 356 -15.92 -15.93 11.92
C ALA A 356 -16.46 -15.16 13.13
N HIS A 357 -17.03 -13.96 12.92
CA HIS A 357 -17.66 -13.18 14.00
C HIS A 357 -18.82 -13.90 14.65
N LYS A 358 -19.74 -14.46 13.82
CA LYS A 358 -20.90 -15.22 14.31
C LYS A 358 -20.50 -16.46 15.11
N ALA A 359 -19.37 -17.06 14.77
CA ALA A 359 -18.81 -18.19 15.49
C ALA A 359 -18.08 -17.79 16.79
N GLY A 360 -17.81 -16.51 17.02
CA GLY A 360 -17.15 -16.01 18.22
C GLY A 360 -15.63 -15.84 18.14
N LEU A 361 -15.05 -15.87 16.92
CA LEU A 361 -13.67 -15.49 16.71
C LEU A 361 -13.50 -13.99 17.02
N LYS A 362 -12.29 -13.59 17.42
CA LYS A 362 -11.95 -12.22 17.81
C LYS A 362 -10.67 -11.77 17.12
N ASN A 363 -10.50 -10.46 17.03
CA ASN A 363 -9.24 -9.86 16.57
C ASN A 363 -8.07 -10.37 17.39
N GLY A 364 -6.97 -10.71 16.73
CA GLY A 364 -5.77 -11.28 17.33
C GLY A 364 -5.80 -12.79 17.57
N ASP A 365 -6.88 -13.50 17.23
CA ASP A 365 -6.89 -14.97 17.24
C ASP A 365 -5.91 -15.51 16.21
N ILE A 366 -5.13 -16.51 16.58
CA ILE A 366 -4.19 -17.20 15.68
C ILE A 366 -4.85 -18.48 15.20
N ILE A 367 -5.17 -18.58 13.93
CA ILE A 367 -5.74 -19.77 13.32
C ILE A 367 -4.63 -20.79 13.15
N LEU A 368 -4.78 -21.94 13.82
CA LEU A 368 -3.82 -23.05 13.81
C LEU A 368 -4.25 -24.19 12.92
N GLU A 369 -5.59 -24.37 12.70
CA GLU A 369 -6.10 -25.50 11.97
C GLU A 369 -7.50 -25.20 11.41
N ILE A 370 -7.79 -25.66 10.21
CA ILE A 370 -9.13 -25.66 9.60
C ILE A 370 -9.44 -27.08 9.12
N ASN A 371 -10.53 -27.68 9.63
CA ASN A 371 -10.96 -29.05 9.31
C ASN A 371 -9.84 -30.10 9.44
N GLY A 372 -8.99 -30.01 10.46
CA GLY A 372 -7.89 -30.93 10.69
C GLY A 372 -6.64 -30.64 9.83
N THR A 373 -6.69 -29.65 8.94
CA THR A 373 -5.53 -29.21 8.17
C THR A 373 -4.79 -28.13 8.94
N GLU A 374 -3.50 -28.34 9.20
CA GLU A 374 -2.63 -27.37 9.87
C GLU A 374 -2.46 -26.10 9.04
N ILE A 375 -2.59 -24.95 9.67
CA ILE A 375 -2.33 -23.64 9.10
C ILE A 375 -1.05 -23.10 9.75
N LYS A 376 0.02 -22.98 8.98
CA LYS A 376 1.33 -22.49 9.44
C LYS A 376 1.52 -21.00 9.20
N ASN A 377 0.88 -20.48 8.16
CA ASN A 377 1.00 -19.11 7.68
C ASN A 377 -0.24 -18.71 6.86
N ILE A 378 -0.21 -17.52 6.29
CA ILE A 378 -1.28 -16.98 5.46
C ILE A 378 -1.50 -17.82 4.18
N ASP A 379 -0.44 -18.38 3.60
CA ASP A 379 -0.54 -19.17 2.37
C ASP A 379 -1.34 -20.45 2.58
N ASP A 380 -1.11 -21.13 3.70
CA ASP A 380 -1.87 -22.33 4.06
C ASP A 380 -3.35 -21.97 4.31
N TYR A 381 -3.61 -20.83 4.96
CA TYR A 381 -4.96 -20.31 5.15
C TYR A 381 -5.66 -20.03 3.81
N MET A 382 -4.99 -19.36 2.88
CA MET A 382 -5.54 -19.05 1.57
C MET A 382 -5.76 -20.30 0.72
N LYS A 383 -4.85 -21.28 0.76
CA LYS A 383 -5.03 -22.59 0.12
C LYS A 383 -6.26 -23.32 0.67
N GLN A 384 -6.41 -23.29 2.00
CA GLN A 384 -7.56 -23.93 2.64
C GLN A 384 -8.88 -23.22 2.28
N LEU A 385 -8.92 -21.88 2.22
CA LEU A 385 -10.10 -21.14 1.73
C LEU A 385 -10.50 -21.55 0.31
N GLY A 386 -9.53 -21.82 -0.55
CA GLY A 386 -9.77 -22.19 -1.95
C GLY A 386 -10.51 -23.52 -2.15
N VAL A 387 -10.48 -24.40 -1.16
CA VAL A 387 -11.14 -25.71 -1.21
C VAL A 387 -12.46 -25.78 -0.43
N LEU A 388 -12.80 -24.73 0.32
CA LEU A 388 -14.05 -24.66 1.10
C LEU A 388 -15.24 -24.31 0.20
N GLU A 389 -16.42 -24.76 0.59
CA GLU A 389 -17.66 -24.56 -0.16
C GLU A 389 -18.67 -23.71 0.66
N SER A 390 -19.40 -22.85 -0.05
CA SER A 390 -20.51 -22.07 0.54
C SER A 390 -21.57 -23.01 1.14
N GLY A 391 -22.11 -22.62 2.28
CA GLY A 391 -23.08 -23.43 3.02
C GLY A 391 -22.48 -24.57 3.83
N SER A 392 -21.17 -24.82 3.77
CA SER A 392 -20.53 -25.84 4.59
C SER A 392 -20.26 -25.35 6.01
N THR A 393 -20.10 -26.31 6.91
CA THR A 393 -19.69 -26.06 8.30
C THR A 393 -18.26 -26.54 8.47
N ILE A 394 -17.40 -25.70 9.04
CA ILE A 394 -15.99 -26.01 9.28
C ILE A 394 -15.63 -25.92 10.76
N ASN A 395 -14.62 -26.69 11.15
CA ASN A 395 -13.99 -26.61 12.47
C ASN A 395 -12.74 -25.75 12.36
N VAL A 396 -12.64 -24.73 13.23
CA VAL A 396 -11.48 -23.83 13.28
C VAL A 396 -10.87 -23.91 14.66
N LYS A 397 -9.60 -24.26 14.74
CA LYS A 397 -8.81 -24.28 15.96
C LYS A 397 -7.97 -23.00 16.00
N VAL A 398 -8.06 -22.27 17.10
CA VAL A 398 -7.31 -21.03 17.27
C VAL A 398 -6.55 -21.00 18.60
N LYS A 399 -5.47 -20.19 18.63
CA LYS A 399 -4.84 -19.76 19.88
C LYS A 399 -5.29 -18.32 20.16
N ARG A 400 -5.83 -18.08 21.36
CA ARG A 400 -6.21 -16.77 21.89
C ARG A 400 -5.46 -16.53 23.20
N GLY A 401 -4.43 -15.68 23.18
CA GLY A 401 -3.47 -15.61 24.27
C GLY A 401 -2.79 -16.96 24.46
N GLU A 402 -2.88 -17.55 25.66
CA GLU A 402 -2.33 -18.88 25.95
C GLU A 402 -3.36 -20.03 25.81
N GLN A 403 -4.59 -19.73 25.44
CA GLN A 403 -5.65 -20.72 25.35
C GLN A 403 -5.81 -21.25 23.93
N ILE A 404 -6.05 -22.55 23.80
CA ILE A 404 -6.50 -23.19 22.56
C ILE A 404 -8.01 -23.32 22.60
N LEU A 405 -8.67 -22.78 21.58
CA LEU A 405 -10.12 -22.75 21.43
C LEU A 405 -10.51 -23.42 20.10
N PHE A 406 -11.72 -23.96 20.06
CA PHE A 406 -12.30 -24.60 18.89
C PHE A 406 -13.64 -23.92 18.58
N PHE A 407 -13.81 -23.56 17.32
CA PHE A 407 -15.01 -22.91 16.83
C PHE A 407 -15.62 -23.70 15.67
N ILE A 408 -16.95 -23.77 15.67
CA ILE A 408 -17.71 -24.29 14.53
C ILE A 408 -18.18 -23.07 13.74
N VAL A 409 -17.72 -22.94 12.50
CA VAL A 409 -18.01 -21.79 11.64
C VAL A 409 -18.90 -22.25 10.49
N GLN A 410 -20.09 -21.64 10.37
CA GLN A 410 -21.00 -21.84 9.25
C GLN A 410 -20.64 -20.88 8.13
N LEU A 411 -20.15 -21.39 7.00
CA LEU A 411 -19.81 -20.56 5.82
C LEU A 411 -21.08 -20.11 5.10
N GLN A 412 -20.99 -18.94 4.45
CA GLN A 412 -22.10 -18.29 3.71
C GLN A 412 -21.71 -18.13 2.24
#